data_40dae98acff18e9cfc58ff0f505911d5
#
_entry.id   40dae98acff18e9cfc58ff0f505911d5
#
_cell.length_a   1.000
_cell.length_b   1.000
_cell.length_c   1.000
_cell.angle_alpha   90.00
_cell.angle_beta   90.00
_cell.angle_gamma   90.00
#
_symmetry.space_group_name_H-M   'P 1'
#
loop_
_entity.id
_entity.type
_entity.pdbx_description
1 polymer ?
#
loop_
_entity_poly.entity_id
_entity_poly.type
_entity_poly.pdbx_seq_one_letter_code
_entity_poly.pdbx_strand_id
1 'polypeptide(L)'
;MAQRRIAVAGAGMGGLMAALILSGRGFDVRVFDRAPAPGGKMRQTFAGGRPIDAGPTVFTLKRVFEEAFASVGLDFDACAPAQKAEILARHAWDGDARFDLHADLTRSIEAVRAFAGPQEAEGFARFSADSARVWRSLERSFARAPAPDFLGLVKGAGFAGLPDLLAVSPFSTLWRGLGRYFQDERLRQLFGRYATYVGSSPFLAPATLMLVAHVEQDGVWMIDGGMHRLAQVLAERAQAFGARFHYNAHVEEIARAGAGFTLRLADGETFETDAVIFNGDASALAQGLLGHDWAGATPATPPQKRSLSAVTWTFASRTRGFPLVRHNVFFARDYKAEFAALAQGRLIDDPTVYVCAQDRGDDDRPQPGAERLLALVNAPAIGDQGPLPPQELAALADRAGARLAACGLVFDDPPTMAHATEPSMFHALFPATGGALYGRASHGWRASFQRPGVRTRVKGLYLAGGSAHPGAGVPMAALSGWAAATCAMADLTSR
;
A
#
# COMPACT_ATOMS: atom_id res chain seq x y z
N MET A 1 -20.86 21.89 26.11
CA MET A 1 -21.25 20.56 25.62
C MET A 1 -20.16 19.57 25.96
N ALA A 2 -20.50 18.34 26.39
CA ALA A 2 -19.49 17.30 26.63
C ALA A 2 -18.72 17.03 25.32
N GLN A 3 -17.42 16.90 25.42
CA GLN A 3 -16.55 16.59 24.26
C GLN A 3 -16.93 15.21 23.71
N ARG A 4 -17.19 15.13 22.39
CA ARG A 4 -17.54 13.86 21.73
C ARG A 4 -16.35 12.93 21.71
N ARG A 5 -16.58 11.68 22.13
CA ARG A 5 -15.56 10.62 22.23
C ARG A 5 -15.54 9.77 20.96
N ILE A 6 -14.38 9.57 20.38
CA ILE A 6 -14.20 8.73 19.20
C ILE A 6 -13.10 7.70 19.48
N ALA A 7 -13.43 6.43 19.34
CA ALA A 7 -12.46 5.35 19.41
C ALA A 7 -11.95 5.01 17.99
N VAL A 8 -10.64 4.86 17.86
CA VAL A 8 -9.97 4.36 16.66
C VAL A 8 -9.39 2.98 16.96
N ALA A 9 -9.92 1.95 16.37
CA ALA A 9 -9.41 0.58 16.52
C ALA A 9 -8.42 0.26 15.41
N GLY A 10 -7.13 0.35 15.73
CA GLY A 10 -5.97 0.17 14.85
C GLY A 10 -5.20 1.46 14.58
N ALA A 11 -3.91 1.48 14.94
CA ALA A 11 -2.98 2.58 14.70
C ALA A 11 -2.21 2.41 13.36
N GLY A 12 -2.83 1.85 12.33
CA GLY A 12 -2.31 1.86 10.97
C GLY A 12 -2.52 3.24 10.32
N MET A 13 -2.03 3.44 9.10
CA MET A 13 -2.02 4.74 8.41
C MET A 13 -3.40 5.44 8.37
N GLY A 14 -4.48 4.69 8.10
CA GLY A 14 -5.83 5.27 8.09
C GLY A 14 -6.28 5.73 9.48
N GLY A 15 -6.02 4.90 10.51
CA GLY A 15 -6.34 5.24 11.91
C GLY A 15 -5.53 6.43 12.43
N LEU A 16 -4.24 6.49 12.10
CA LEU A 16 -3.35 7.60 12.46
C LEU A 16 -3.79 8.91 11.82
N MET A 17 -4.13 8.88 10.53
CA MET A 17 -4.67 10.04 9.83
C MET A 17 -5.98 10.52 10.44
N ALA A 18 -6.90 9.58 10.72
CA ALA A 18 -8.16 9.93 11.38
C ALA A 18 -7.94 10.51 12.78
N ALA A 19 -7.02 9.94 13.55
CA ALA A 19 -6.68 10.45 14.88
C ALA A 19 -6.12 11.88 14.83
N LEU A 20 -5.20 12.15 13.88
CA LEU A 20 -4.64 13.49 13.68
C LEU A 20 -5.74 14.51 13.37
N ILE A 21 -6.59 14.24 12.39
CA ILE A 21 -7.65 15.16 11.96
C ILE A 21 -8.67 15.40 13.08
N LEU A 22 -9.10 14.34 13.75
CA LEU A 22 -10.13 14.46 14.81
C LEU A 22 -9.59 15.19 16.04
N SER A 23 -8.40 14.83 16.53
CA SER A 23 -7.82 15.49 17.69
C SER A 23 -7.48 16.96 17.40
N GLY A 24 -6.95 17.27 16.19
CA GLY A 24 -6.72 18.64 15.74
C GLY A 24 -8.01 19.47 15.61
N ARG A 25 -9.19 18.83 15.60
CA ARG A 25 -10.51 19.47 15.62
C ARG A 25 -11.18 19.43 17.00
N GLY A 26 -10.46 19.01 18.04
CA GLY A 26 -10.89 19.08 19.43
C GLY A 26 -11.79 17.94 19.90
N PHE A 27 -11.85 16.80 19.19
CA PHE A 27 -12.53 15.59 19.65
C PHE A 27 -11.69 14.85 20.70
N ASP A 28 -12.33 14.16 21.65
CA ASP A 28 -11.67 13.21 22.56
C ASP A 28 -11.40 11.90 21.81
N VAL A 29 -10.14 11.70 21.37
CA VAL A 29 -9.75 10.56 20.54
C VAL A 29 -8.95 9.57 21.36
N ARG A 30 -9.37 8.28 21.33
CA ARG A 30 -8.59 7.16 21.87
C ARG A 30 -8.28 6.17 20.77
N VAL A 31 -7.00 5.85 20.61
CA VAL A 31 -6.51 4.92 19.61
C VAL A 31 -6.03 3.65 20.31
N PHE A 32 -6.53 2.50 19.87
CA PHE A 32 -6.18 1.18 20.42
C PHE A 32 -5.49 0.36 19.35
N ASP A 33 -4.32 -0.19 19.64
CA ASP A 33 -3.65 -1.12 18.74
C ASP A 33 -3.04 -2.27 19.54
N ARG A 34 -3.16 -3.49 19.00
CA ARG A 34 -2.56 -4.68 19.59
C ARG A 34 -1.04 -4.74 19.46
N ALA A 35 -0.46 -3.97 18.54
CA ALA A 35 0.97 -3.84 18.36
C ALA A 35 1.59 -2.92 19.44
N PRO A 36 2.90 -3.06 19.74
CA PRO A 36 3.59 -2.20 20.70
C PRO A 36 3.91 -0.80 20.17
N ALA A 37 3.66 -0.54 18.87
CA ALA A 37 4.00 0.71 18.20
C ALA A 37 2.99 1.04 17.07
N PRO A 38 2.89 2.33 16.66
CA PRO A 38 2.04 2.72 15.56
C PRO A 38 2.58 2.22 14.22
N GLY A 39 1.73 2.20 13.18
CA GLY A 39 2.12 1.97 11.79
C GLY A 39 1.35 0.85 11.11
N GLY A 40 0.90 -0.16 11.83
CA GLY A 40 0.24 -1.32 11.26
C GLY A 40 1.13 -2.02 10.22
N LYS A 41 0.80 -1.93 8.92
CA LYS A 41 1.65 -2.47 7.83
C LYS A 41 2.96 -1.71 7.64
N MET A 42 3.08 -0.47 8.11
CA MET A 42 4.32 0.31 8.15
C MET A 42 5.12 -0.03 9.42
N ARG A 43 5.43 -1.31 9.60
CA ARG A 43 6.14 -1.85 10.75
C ARG A 43 7.65 -1.91 10.52
N GLN A 44 8.40 -2.07 11.60
CA GLN A 44 9.82 -2.37 11.57
C GLN A 44 10.11 -3.77 12.11
N THR A 45 11.20 -4.34 11.64
CA THR A 45 11.88 -5.51 12.19
C THR A 45 13.31 -5.15 12.52
N PHE A 46 14.06 -6.07 13.12
CA PHE A 46 15.46 -5.83 13.48
C PHE A 46 16.34 -6.91 12.83
N ALA A 47 17.41 -6.47 12.17
CA ALA A 47 18.47 -7.34 11.70
C ALA A 47 19.83 -6.63 11.82
N GLY A 48 20.86 -7.34 12.22
CA GLY A 48 22.18 -6.76 12.47
C GLY A 48 22.17 -5.67 13.55
N GLY A 49 21.27 -5.75 14.54
CA GLY A 49 21.12 -4.74 15.59
C GLY A 49 20.49 -3.42 15.15
N ARG A 50 19.97 -3.32 13.91
CA ARG A 50 19.41 -2.09 13.33
C ARG A 50 17.93 -2.27 12.96
N PRO A 51 17.08 -1.24 13.14
CA PRO A 51 15.69 -1.27 12.69
C PRO A 51 15.64 -1.21 11.15
N ILE A 52 14.80 -2.05 10.56
CA ILE A 52 14.56 -2.14 9.11
C ILE A 52 13.06 -1.99 8.86
N ASP A 53 12.68 -1.09 7.97
CA ASP A 53 11.29 -0.95 7.54
C ASP A 53 10.85 -2.24 6.81
N ALA A 54 9.81 -2.89 7.34
CA ALA A 54 9.34 -4.21 6.89
C ALA A 54 7.94 -4.17 6.28
N GLY A 55 7.56 -3.02 5.75
CA GLY A 55 6.26 -2.76 5.13
C GLY A 55 6.39 -2.02 3.79
N PRO A 56 5.46 -1.10 3.48
CA PRO A 56 5.55 -0.27 2.28
C PRO A 56 6.82 0.58 2.33
N THR A 57 7.52 0.66 1.20
CA THR A 57 8.81 1.34 1.06
C THR A 57 8.75 2.58 0.17
N VAL A 58 7.69 2.72 -0.63
CA VAL A 58 7.52 3.81 -1.60
C VAL A 58 6.56 4.85 -1.02
N PHE A 59 7.00 6.09 -0.88
CA PHE A 59 6.17 7.22 -0.45
C PHE A 59 5.86 8.12 -1.64
N THR A 60 4.59 8.18 -2.02
CA THR A 60 4.05 8.99 -3.11
C THR A 60 2.94 9.91 -2.62
N LEU A 61 2.46 10.82 -3.48
CA LEU A 61 1.36 11.75 -3.16
C LEU A 61 1.58 12.49 -1.84
N LYS A 62 2.79 12.98 -1.61
CA LYS A 62 3.19 13.76 -0.41
C LYS A 62 2.17 14.85 -0.09
N ARG A 63 1.60 15.50 -1.11
CA ARG A 63 0.57 16.54 -0.97
C ARG A 63 -0.65 16.13 -0.15
N VAL A 64 -1.02 14.84 -0.11
CA VAL A 64 -2.12 14.36 0.75
C VAL A 64 -1.79 14.60 2.23
N PHE A 65 -0.54 14.41 2.61
CA PHE A 65 -0.05 14.64 3.96
C PHE A 65 0.14 16.13 4.25
N GLU A 66 0.68 16.89 3.30
CA GLU A 66 0.81 18.35 3.40
C GLU A 66 -0.56 19.01 3.65
N GLU A 67 -1.56 18.66 2.85
CA GLU A 67 -2.93 19.14 3.01
C GLU A 67 -3.55 18.73 4.37
N ALA A 68 -3.33 17.47 4.81
CA ALA A 68 -3.84 16.98 6.08
C ALA A 68 -3.23 17.73 7.26
N PHE A 69 -1.92 17.92 7.27
CA PHE A 69 -1.21 18.68 8.29
C PHE A 69 -1.63 20.14 8.30
N ALA A 70 -1.68 20.78 7.14
CA ALA A 70 -2.17 22.15 6.99
C ALA A 70 -3.61 22.33 7.52
N SER A 71 -4.48 21.33 7.34
CA SER A 71 -5.87 21.37 7.83
C SER A 71 -6.00 21.44 9.35
N VAL A 72 -4.94 21.09 10.08
CA VAL A 72 -4.85 21.16 11.54
C VAL A 72 -3.77 22.17 12.01
N GLY A 73 -3.31 23.04 11.11
CA GLY A 73 -2.37 24.13 11.45
C GLY A 73 -0.90 23.69 11.58
N LEU A 74 -0.52 22.56 10.98
CA LEU A 74 0.86 22.06 10.99
C LEU A 74 1.49 22.12 9.59
N ASP A 75 2.82 22.22 9.57
CA ASP A 75 3.64 22.05 8.38
C ASP A 75 4.18 20.60 8.34
N PHE A 76 3.90 19.90 7.23
CA PHE A 76 4.33 18.52 7.05
C PHE A 76 5.86 18.40 6.98
N ASP A 77 6.52 19.27 6.21
CA ASP A 77 7.97 19.20 6.00
C ASP A 77 8.77 19.54 7.27
N ALA A 78 8.22 20.42 8.12
CA ALA A 78 8.78 20.68 9.43
C ALA A 78 8.63 19.46 10.37
N CYS A 79 7.61 18.62 10.21
CA CYS A 79 7.35 17.47 11.06
C CYS A 79 8.00 16.17 10.54
N ALA A 80 8.02 15.98 9.24
CA ALA A 80 8.53 14.78 8.56
C ALA A 80 9.31 15.17 7.29
N PRO A 81 10.55 15.66 7.42
CA PRO A 81 11.37 16.03 6.29
C PRO A 81 11.52 14.86 5.31
N ALA A 82 11.41 15.15 4.01
CA ALA A 82 11.49 14.14 2.98
C ALA A 82 12.19 14.69 1.74
N GLN A 83 13.07 13.89 1.14
CA GLN A 83 13.79 14.22 -0.08
C GLN A 83 13.12 13.55 -1.26
N LYS A 84 12.98 14.27 -2.39
CA LYS A 84 12.48 13.69 -3.63
C LYS A 84 13.58 12.87 -4.30
N ALA A 85 13.27 11.62 -4.65
CA ALA A 85 14.17 10.75 -5.38
C ALA A 85 14.36 11.25 -6.81
N GLU A 86 15.56 11.20 -7.37
CA GLU A 86 15.85 11.44 -8.78
C GLU A 86 15.62 10.19 -9.63
N ILE A 87 16.00 9.02 -9.09
CA ILE A 87 15.72 7.71 -9.68
C ILE A 87 14.55 7.08 -8.92
N LEU A 88 13.42 6.96 -9.59
CA LEU A 88 12.21 6.37 -9.00
C LEU A 88 12.40 4.88 -8.68
N ALA A 89 12.98 4.16 -9.64
CA ALA A 89 13.39 2.77 -9.46
C ALA A 89 14.37 2.35 -10.57
N ARG A 90 15.26 1.42 -10.23
CA ARG A 90 16.15 0.72 -11.16
C ARG A 90 15.57 -0.65 -11.48
N HIS A 91 15.50 -0.98 -12.75
CA HIS A 91 14.92 -2.20 -13.26
C HIS A 91 16.00 -3.04 -13.95
N ALA A 92 15.96 -4.36 -13.74
CA ALA A 92 16.96 -5.27 -14.29
C ALA A 92 16.31 -6.53 -14.87
N TRP A 93 16.93 -7.05 -15.90
CA TRP A 93 16.65 -8.32 -16.55
C TRP A 93 17.96 -9.11 -16.62
N ASP A 94 17.93 -10.32 -17.17
CA ASP A 94 19.12 -11.17 -17.27
C ASP A 94 20.30 -10.44 -17.95
N GLY A 95 21.49 -10.70 -17.45
CA GLY A 95 22.71 -10.05 -17.92
C GLY A 95 22.79 -8.58 -17.53
N ASP A 96 23.24 -7.74 -18.46
CA ASP A 96 23.46 -6.30 -18.24
C ASP A 96 22.25 -5.42 -18.60
N ALA A 97 21.10 -6.02 -18.94
CA ALA A 97 19.90 -5.28 -19.30
C ALA A 97 19.34 -4.53 -18.07
N ARG A 98 19.57 -3.23 -18.04
CA ARG A 98 19.21 -2.36 -16.91
C ARG A 98 18.55 -1.07 -17.41
N PHE A 99 17.55 -0.59 -16.66
CA PHE A 99 16.83 0.63 -16.98
C PHE A 99 16.50 1.41 -15.70
N ASP A 100 16.83 2.70 -15.67
CA ASP A 100 16.44 3.63 -14.61
C ASP A 100 15.24 4.46 -15.02
N LEU A 101 14.18 4.41 -14.23
CA LEU A 101 13.05 5.31 -14.35
C LEU A 101 13.35 6.55 -13.49
N HIS A 102 13.38 7.72 -14.11
CA HIS A 102 13.71 8.98 -13.45
C HIS A 102 12.46 9.77 -13.05
N ALA A 103 12.58 10.60 -12.02
CA ALA A 103 11.54 11.57 -11.65
C ALA A 103 11.35 12.65 -12.72
N ASP A 104 12.40 13.01 -13.44
CA ASP A 104 12.33 13.87 -14.62
C ASP A 104 11.82 13.09 -15.84
N LEU A 105 10.68 13.51 -16.39
CA LEU A 105 10.03 12.83 -17.52
C LEU A 105 10.90 12.85 -18.78
N THR A 106 11.62 13.96 -19.03
CA THR A 106 12.48 14.10 -20.21
C THR A 106 13.64 13.10 -20.13
N ARG A 107 14.29 13.01 -18.96
CA ARG A 107 15.35 11.99 -18.70
C ARG A 107 14.81 10.57 -18.87
N SER A 108 13.60 10.29 -18.41
CA SER A 108 12.97 8.97 -18.59
C SER A 108 12.68 8.66 -20.06
N ILE A 109 12.22 9.63 -20.86
CA ILE A 109 12.01 9.47 -22.32
C ILE A 109 13.34 9.16 -23.02
N GLU A 110 14.42 9.88 -22.67
CA GLU A 110 15.76 9.64 -23.21
C GLU A 110 16.31 8.27 -22.79
N ALA A 111 16.11 7.88 -21.54
CA ALA A 111 16.48 6.56 -21.05
C ALA A 111 15.74 5.43 -21.78
N VAL A 112 14.44 5.57 -22.05
CA VAL A 112 13.67 4.61 -22.85
C VAL A 112 14.18 4.59 -24.29
N ARG A 113 14.52 5.75 -24.89
CA ARG A 113 15.10 5.83 -26.22
C ARG A 113 16.41 5.05 -26.33
N ALA A 114 17.27 5.20 -25.33
CA ALA A 114 18.56 4.48 -25.29
C ALA A 114 18.38 2.99 -25.05
N PHE A 115 17.40 2.59 -24.22
CA PHE A 115 17.16 1.21 -23.83
C PHE A 115 16.42 0.38 -24.88
N ALA A 116 15.40 0.96 -25.54
CA ALA A 116 14.47 0.24 -26.41
C ALA A 116 14.17 0.93 -27.75
N GLY A 117 14.78 2.07 -28.01
CA GLY A 117 14.67 2.77 -29.28
C GLY A 117 13.63 3.91 -29.33
N PRO A 118 13.61 4.69 -30.44
CA PRO A 118 12.82 5.90 -30.54
C PRO A 118 11.30 5.63 -30.51
N GLN A 119 10.85 4.56 -31.10
CA GLN A 119 9.43 4.20 -31.14
C GLN A 119 8.87 3.93 -29.72
N GLU A 120 9.63 3.25 -28.89
CA GLU A 120 9.26 2.98 -27.49
C GLU A 120 9.28 4.28 -26.67
N ALA A 121 10.23 5.20 -26.92
CA ALA A 121 10.26 6.50 -26.26
C ALA A 121 9.03 7.36 -26.58
N GLU A 122 8.56 7.35 -27.83
CA GLU A 122 7.30 8.01 -28.21
C GLU A 122 6.10 7.32 -27.55
N GLY A 123 6.12 5.97 -27.49
CA GLY A 123 5.13 5.18 -26.76
C GLY A 123 5.06 5.58 -25.30
N PHE A 124 6.22 5.71 -24.63
CA PHE A 124 6.32 6.12 -23.24
C PHE A 124 5.80 7.54 -23.01
N ALA A 125 6.11 8.49 -23.89
CA ALA A 125 5.59 9.86 -23.79
C ALA A 125 4.05 9.88 -23.85
N ARG A 126 3.44 9.13 -24.79
CA ARG A 126 1.97 9.00 -24.87
C ARG A 126 1.39 8.31 -23.62
N PHE A 127 2.02 7.22 -23.17
CA PHE A 127 1.62 6.51 -21.97
C PHE A 127 1.61 7.41 -20.72
N SER A 128 2.67 8.21 -20.54
CA SER A 128 2.78 9.14 -19.40
C SER A 128 1.70 10.23 -19.46
N ALA A 129 1.44 10.80 -20.65
CA ALA A 129 0.39 11.80 -20.83
C ALA A 129 -1.01 11.22 -20.51
N ASP A 130 -1.30 10.01 -20.99
CA ASP A 130 -2.58 9.33 -20.76
C ASP A 130 -2.74 8.93 -19.28
N SER A 131 -1.67 8.46 -18.63
CA SER A 131 -1.65 8.14 -17.19
C SER A 131 -1.98 9.37 -16.34
N ALA A 132 -1.39 10.53 -16.67
CA ALA A 132 -1.68 11.81 -16.02
C ALA A 132 -3.14 12.24 -16.22
N ARG A 133 -3.70 12.01 -17.40
CA ARG A 133 -5.09 12.34 -17.73
C ARG A 133 -6.05 11.50 -16.90
N VAL A 134 -5.81 10.17 -16.84
CA VAL A 134 -6.60 9.25 -16.01
C VAL A 134 -6.57 9.65 -14.55
N TRP A 135 -5.39 9.96 -14.00
CA TRP A 135 -5.27 10.39 -12.62
C TRP A 135 -6.09 11.64 -12.33
N ARG A 136 -5.95 12.70 -13.14
CA ARG A 136 -6.71 13.95 -12.97
C ARG A 136 -8.21 13.75 -13.00
N SER A 137 -8.70 12.84 -13.83
CA SER A 137 -10.13 12.50 -13.90
C SER A 137 -10.65 11.77 -12.67
N LEU A 138 -9.78 10.96 -12.01
CA LEU A 138 -10.18 10.09 -10.90
C LEU A 138 -9.85 10.67 -9.51
N GLU A 139 -8.90 11.59 -9.40
CA GLU A 139 -8.44 12.06 -8.11
C GLU A 139 -9.56 12.66 -7.26
N ARG A 140 -10.26 13.67 -7.77
CA ARG A 140 -11.30 14.38 -7.01
C ARG A 140 -12.57 13.58 -6.85
N SER A 141 -13.01 12.96 -7.93
CA SER A 141 -14.32 12.31 -8.01
C SER A 141 -14.32 10.89 -7.45
N PHE A 142 -13.15 10.25 -7.35
CA PHE A 142 -13.02 8.88 -6.86
C PHE A 142 -12.09 8.78 -5.63
N ALA A 143 -10.80 9.13 -5.76
CA ALA A 143 -9.84 8.89 -4.67
C ALA A 143 -10.15 9.69 -3.39
N ARG A 144 -10.74 10.88 -3.49
CA ARG A 144 -11.13 11.73 -2.36
C ARG A 144 -12.58 11.55 -1.90
N ALA A 145 -13.36 10.74 -2.60
CA ALA A 145 -14.74 10.46 -2.22
C ALA A 145 -14.80 9.50 -1.01
N PRO A 146 -15.83 9.58 -0.14
CA PRO A 146 -15.98 8.68 1.00
C PRO A 146 -16.43 7.27 0.62
N ALA A 147 -16.88 7.06 -0.62
CA ALA A 147 -17.33 5.79 -1.13
C ALA A 147 -17.09 5.68 -2.64
N PRO A 148 -16.92 4.45 -3.18
CA PRO A 148 -16.81 4.24 -4.61
C PRO A 148 -18.19 4.41 -5.27
N ASP A 149 -18.47 5.60 -5.78
CA ASP A 149 -19.73 5.93 -6.46
C ASP A 149 -19.51 6.11 -7.97
N PHE A 150 -20.05 5.18 -8.77
CA PHE A 150 -19.97 5.25 -10.23
C PHE A 150 -20.75 6.45 -10.80
N LEU A 151 -21.93 6.75 -10.23
CA LEU A 151 -22.72 7.91 -10.68
C LEU A 151 -22.04 9.23 -10.28
N GLY A 152 -21.46 9.28 -9.08
CA GLY A 152 -20.64 10.41 -8.63
C GLY A 152 -19.40 10.60 -9.48
N LEU A 153 -18.75 9.51 -9.91
CA LEU A 153 -17.61 9.54 -10.84
C LEU A 153 -18.03 10.15 -12.20
N VAL A 154 -19.12 9.66 -12.78
CA VAL A 154 -19.62 10.17 -14.08
C VAL A 154 -20.05 11.64 -13.98
N LYS A 155 -20.73 12.03 -12.89
CA LYS A 155 -21.09 13.43 -12.64
C LYS A 155 -19.87 14.32 -12.38
N GLY A 156 -18.90 13.83 -11.61
CA GLY A 156 -17.67 14.55 -11.24
C GLY A 156 -16.70 14.72 -12.41
N ALA A 157 -16.60 13.72 -13.29
CA ALA A 157 -15.84 13.82 -14.55
C ALA A 157 -16.48 14.81 -15.53
N GLY A 158 -17.80 15.04 -15.41
CA GLY A 158 -18.54 15.86 -16.36
C GLY A 158 -18.56 15.27 -17.77
N PHE A 159 -19.29 15.92 -18.67
CA PHE A 159 -19.31 15.51 -20.08
C PHE A 159 -17.94 15.59 -20.76
N ALA A 160 -17.05 16.46 -20.30
CA ALA A 160 -15.70 16.63 -20.84
C ALA A 160 -14.72 15.52 -20.41
N GLY A 161 -14.89 14.89 -19.26
CA GLY A 161 -13.99 13.83 -18.76
C GLY A 161 -14.40 12.41 -19.17
N LEU A 162 -15.65 12.23 -19.62
CA LEU A 162 -16.16 10.92 -20.04
C LEU A 162 -15.41 10.35 -21.27
N PRO A 163 -15.08 11.13 -22.32
CA PRO A 163 -14.24 10.67 -23.41
C PRO A 163 -12.84 10.22 -22.94
N ASP A 164 -12.24 10.90 -21.96
CA ASP A 164 -10.94 10.55 -21.41
C ASP A 164 -10.95 9.20 -20.68
N LEU A 165 -11.98 8.93 -19.89
CA LEU A 165 -12.17 7.64 -19.23
C LEU A 165 -12.42 6.50 -20.23
N LEU A 166 -13.16 6.77 -21.32
CA LEU A 166 -13.45 5.79 -22.36
C LEU A 166 -12.23 5.56 -23.28
N ALA A 167 -11.43 6.59 -23.57
CA ALA A 167 -10.24 6.50 -24.40
C ALA A 167 -9.18 5.55 -23.83
N VAL A 168 -9.09 5.44 -22.49
CA VAL A 168 -8.17 4.49 -21.80
C VAL A 168 -8.69 3.04 -21.83
N SER A 169 -9.85 2.77 -22.43
CA SER A 169 -10.44 1.44 -22.50
C SER A 169 -10.55 0.77 -21.10
N PRO A 170 -11.41 1.26 -20.21
CA PRO A 170 -11.54 0.74 -18.84
C PRO A 170 -11.91 -0.75 -18.79
N PHE A 171 -12.42 -1.29 -19.89
CA PHE A 171 -12.79 -2.70 -20.04
C PHE A 171 -11.61 -3.59 -20.50
N SER A 172 -10.46 -3.00 -20.86
CA SER A 172 -9.24 -3.75 -21.20
C SER A 172 -8.42 -4.02 -19.94
N THR A 173 -7.66 -5.13 -19.97
CA THR A 173 -6.66 -5.38 -18.93
C THR A 173 -5.46 -4.44 -19.08
N LEU A 174 -4.74 -4.19 -17.96
CA LEU A 174 -3.53 -3.36 -17.99
C LEU A 174 -2.52 -3.89 -19.01
N TRP A 175 -2.22 -5.18 -18.99
CA TRP A 175 -1.29 -5.81 -19.92
C TRP A 175 -1.65 -5.58 -21.39
N ARG A 176 -2.94 -5.74 -21.72
CA ARG A 176 -3.43 -5.49 -23.09
C ARG A 176 -3.38 -3.99 -23.46
N GLY A 177 -3.71 -3.12 -22.49
CA GLY A 177 -3.63 -1.67 -22.67
C GLY A 177 -2.21 -1.21 -22.95
N LEU A 178 -1.23 -1.75 -22.21
CA LEU A 178 0.20 -1.44 -22.38
C LEU A 178 0.71 -1.79 -23.80
N GLY A 179 0.17 -2.83 -24.45
CA GLY A 179 0.52 -3.20 -25.83
C GLY A 179 0.17 -2.14 -26.88
N ARG A 180 -0.58 -1.07 -26.54
CA ARG A 180 -0.84 0.09 -27.42
C ARG A 180 0.32 1.09 -27.41
N TYR A 181 1.14 1.04 -26.36
CA TYR A 181 2.24 1.98 -26.13
C TYR A 181 3.60 1.33 -26.38
N PHE A 182 3.73 0.04 -26.00
CA PHE A 182 5.01 -0.66 -25.98
C PHE A 182 4.96 -1.97 -26.77
N GLN A 183 5.94 -2.17 -27.64
CA GLN A 183 6.22 -3.45 -28.30
C GLN A 183 7.25 -4.25 -27.48
N ASP A 184 8.23 -3.55 -26.86
CA ASP A 184 9.23 -4.16 -25.99
C ASP A 184 8.55 -4.77 -24.74
N GLU A 185 8.72 -6.08 -24.57
CA GLU A 185 8.10 -6.83 -23.46
C GLU A 185 8.65 -6.38 -22.10
N ARG A 186 9.90 -5.93 -22.03
CA ARG A 186 10.53 -5.46 -20.80
C ARG A 186 9.81 -4.20 -20.29
N LEU A 187 9.46 -3.27 -21.17
CA LEU A 187 8.66 -2.08 -20.81
C LEU A 187 7.24 -2.47 -20.41
N ARG A 188 6.65 -3.47 -21.07
CA ARG A 188 5.33 -3.98 -20.64
C ARG A 188 5.39 -4.66 -19.28
N GLN A 189 6.45 -5.38 -18.94
CA GLN A 189 6.68 -5.94 -17.59
C GLN A 189 6.80 -4.82 -16.57
N LEU A 190 7.65 -3.81 -16.86
CA LEU A 190 7.88 -2.67 -15.97
C LEU A 190 6.56 -2.00 -15.60
N PHE A 191 5.80 -1.54 -16.60
CA PHE A 191 4.55 -0.82 -16.35
C PHE A 191 3.38 -1.73 -15.95
N GLY A 192 3.43 -3.02 -16.31
CA GLY A 192 2.50 -4.05 -15.83
C GLY A 192 2.64 -4.30 -14.32
N ARG A 193 3.86 -4.16 -13.78
CA ARG A 193 4.13 -4.30 -12.35
C ARG A 193 3.31 -3.35 -11.48
N TYR A 194 2.85 -2.22 -12.00
CA TYR A 194 2.00 -1.30 -11.24
C TYR A 194 0.69 -1.94 -10.75
N ALA A 195 0.21 -3.02 -11.37
CA ALA A 195 -0.90 -3.80 -10.83
C ALA A 195 -0.58 -4.42 -9.46
N THR A 196 0.69 -4.76 -9.19
CA THR A 196 1.10 -5.35 -7.91
C THR A 196 1.12 -4.33 -6.76
N TYR A 197 1.14 -3.02 -7.04
CA TYR A 197 1.02 -1.96 -6.03
C TYR A 197 -0.35 -1.98 -5.33
N VAL A 198 -1.34 -2.60 -5.97
CA VAL A 198 -2.66 -2.87 -5.40
C VAL A 198 -2.92 -4.38 -5.28
N GLY A 199 -1.87 -5.19 -5.28
CA GLY A 199 -1.91 -6.63 -5.09
C GLY A 199 -2.68 -7.38 -6.17
N SER A 200 -2.58 -6.95 -7.44
CA SER A 200 -3.36 -7.48 -8.55
C SER A 200 -2.47 -7.97 -9.69
N SER A 201 -3.00 -8.88 -10.52
CA SER A 201 -2.34 -9.33 -11.73
C SER A 201 -2.53 -8.30 -12.87
N PRO A 202 -1.50 -7.91 -13.62
CA PRO A 202 -1.63 -7.03 -14.78
C PRO A 202 -2.49 -7.64 -15.90
N PHE A 203 -2.60 -8.96 -15.93
CA PHE A 203 -3.42 -9.70 -16.90
C PHE A 203 -4.92 -9.67 -16.56
N LEU A 204 -5.30 -9.26 -15.33
CA LEU A 204 -6.69 -9.21 -14.85
C LEU A 204 -7.09 -7.80 -14.39
N ALA A 205 -6.15 -6.98 -13.97
CA ALA A 205 -6.39 -5.62 -13.52
C ALA A 205 -6.80 -4.71 -14.68
N PRO A 206 -7.69 -3.71 -14.47
CA PRO A 206 -8.12 -2.80 -15.53
C PRO A 206 -7.00 -1.87 -15.99
N ALA A 207 -7.03 -1.47 -17.26
CA ALA A 207 -6.04 -0.57 -17.86
C ALA A 207 -5.96 0.80 -17.16
N THR A 208 -7.03 1.21 -16.47
CA THR A 208 -7.04 2.44 -15.66
C THR A 208 -5.97 2.46 -14.57
N LEU A 209 -5.44 1.30 -14.12
CA LEU A 209 -4.31 1.24 -13.18
C LEU A 209 -3.01 1.82 -13.74
N MET A 210 -2.94 2.17 -15.02
CA MET A 210 -1.85 2.98 -15.58
C MET A 210 -1.66 4.31 -14.82
N LEU A 211 -2.71 4.81 -14.15
CA LEU A 211 -2.61 6.01 -13.30
C LEU A 211 -1.49 5.93 -12.25
N VAL A 212 -1.12 4.71 -11.79
CA VAL A 212 -0.03 4.52 -10.83
C VAL A 212 1.30 5.01 -11.39
N ALA A 213 1.50 4.90 -12.72
CA ALA A 213 2.69 5.46 -13.37
C ALA A 213 2.78 6.97 -13.19
N HIS A 214 1.67 7.69 -13.31
CA HIS A 214 1.65 9.13 -13.06
C HIS A 214 1.87 9.46 -11.59
N VAL A 215 1.25 8.71 -10.67
CA VAL A 215 1.44 8.90 -9.22
C VAL A 215 2.90 8.73 -8.81
N GLU A 216 3.60 7.76 -9.40
CA GLU A 216 5.03 7.55 -9.15
C GLU A 216 5.87 8.65 -9.83
N GLN A 217 5.53 9.05 -11.07
CA GLN A 217 6.21 10.10 -11.83
C GLN A 217 6.06 11.50 -11.18
N ASP A 218 4.94 11.79 -10.52
CA ASP A 218 4.71 13.02 -9.75
C ASP A 218 5.73 13.16 -8.62
N GLY A 219 6.16 12.03 -8.06
CA GLY A 219 7.31 11.91 -7.15
C GLY A 219 7.24 10.73 -6.22
N VAL A 220 8.43 10.22 -5.95
CA VAL A 220 8.73 9.32 -4.84
C VAL A 220 9.61 10.09 -3.87
N TRP A 221 9.26 10.06 -2.59
CA TRP A 221 10.03 10.74 -1.54
C TRP A 221 10.64 9.74 -0.58
N MET A 222 11.81 10.07 -0.08
CA MET A 222 12.51 9.34 0.99
C MET A 222 12.37 10.13 2.27
N ILE A 223 11.64 9.58 3.24
CA ILE A 223 11.41 10.22 4.55
C ILE A 223 12.65 10.02 5.42
N ASP A 224 13.12 11.10 6.06
CA ASP A 224 14.21 11.02 7.01
C ASP A 224 13.82 10.12 8.20
N GLY A 225 14.61 9.09 8.45
CA GLY A 225 14.29 8.04 9.44
C GLY A 225 13.43 6.88 8.91
N GLY A 226 13.06 6.88 7.63
CA GLY A 226 12.35 5.79 6.97
C GLY A 226 10.82 5.88 7.04
N MET A 227 10.15 4.88 6.45
CA MET A 227 8.69 4.90 6.33
C MET A 227 7.96 4.78 7.68
N HIS A 228 8.50 4.00 8.62
CA HIS A 228 7.91 3.89 9.95
C HIS A 228 7.93 5.21 10.71
N ARG A 229 8.92 6.09 10.46
CA ARG A 229 8.98 7.43 11.05
C ARG A 229 7.73 8.27 10.73
N LEU A 230 7.17 8.13 9.53
CA LEU A 230 5.90 8.80 9.18
C LEU A 230 4.76 8.39 10.11
N ALA A 231 4.66 7.10 10.45
CA ALA A 231 3.63 6.63 11.39
C ALA A 231 3.84 7.20 12.80
N GLN A 232 5.10 7.27 13.26
CA GLN A 232 5.44 7.88 14.55
C GLN A 232 5.08 9.36 14.57
N VAL A 233 5.44 10.12 13.53
CA VAL A 233 5.12 11.55 13.43
C VAL A 233 3.61 11.78 13.51
N LEU A 234 2.82 11.03 12.79
CA LEU A 234 1.35 11.15 12.87
C LEU A 234 0.82 10.89 14.29
N ALA A 235 1.33 9.85 14.95
CA ALA A 235 0.95 9.56 16.35
C ALA A 235 1.37 10.68 17.32
N GLU A 236 2.62 11.14 17.21
CA GLU A 236 3.16 12.24 18.03
C GLU A 236 2.34 13.54 17.85
N ARG A 237 1.98 13.89 16.62
CA ARG A 237 1.17 15.09 16.35
C ARG A 237 -0.26 14.94 16.86
N ALA A 238 -0.88 13.77 16.68
CA ALA A 238 -2.20 13.50 17.25
C ALA A 238 -2.17 13.56 18.80
N GLN A 239 -1.13 13.01 19.44
CA GLN A 239 -0.93 13.11 20.90
C GLN A 239 -0.74 14.57 21.37
N ALA A 240 0.00 15.37 20.62
CA ALA A 240 0.16 16.80 20.92
C ALA A 240 -1.18 17.56 20.90
N PHE A 241 -2.18 17.09 20.13
CA PHE A 241 -3.56 17.57 20.13
C PHE A 241 -4.47 16.88 21.16
N GLY A 242 -3.92 16.02 22.04
CA GLY A 242 -4.65 15.37 23.13
C GLY A 242 -5.19 13.96 22.81
N ALA A 243 -4.90 13.37 21.65
CA ALA A 243 -5.23 11.98 21.41
C ALA A 243 -4.47 11.03 22.35
N ARG A 244 -5.13 9.99 22.84
CA ARG A 244 -4.54 8.98 23.72
C ARG A 244 -4.34 7.68 22.98
N PHE A 245 -3.12 7.15 22.98
CA PHE A 245 -2.76 5.91 22.32
C PHE A 245 -2.57 4.80 23.36
N HIS A 246 -3.25 3.68 23.15
CA HIS A 246 -3.16 2.45 23.92
C HIS A 246 -2.56 1.37 23.02
N TYR A 247 -1.25 1.12 23.17
CA TYR A 247 -0.54 0.04 22.49
C TYR A 247 -0.62 -1.25 23.32
N ASN A 248 -0.37 -2.41 22.71
CA ASN A 248 -0.60 -3.73 23.28
C ASN A 248 -2.06 -3.91 23.77
N ALA A 249 -2.98 -3.16 23.20
CA ALA A 249 -4.39 -3.06 23.56
C ALA A 249 -5.25 -3.67 22.43
N HIS A 250 -5.46 -4.99 22.49
CA HIS A 250 -6.24 -5.69 21.47
C HIS A 250 -7.74 -5.50 21.71
N VAL A 251 -8.42 -4.86 20.76
CA VAL A 251 -9.90 -4.77 20.78
C VAL A 251 -10.47 -6.10 20.33
N GLU A 252 -11.09 -6.84 21.25
CA GLU A 252 -11.75 -8.12 20.97
C GLU A 252 -13.20 -7.95 20.56
N GLU A 253 -13.86 -6.92 21.10
CA GLU A 253 -15.27 -6.72 20.83
C GLU A 253 -15.62 -5.23 20.72
N ILE A 254 -16.52 -4.94 19.81
CA ILE A 254 -17.23 -3.68 19.71
C ILE A 254 -18.70 -4.03 19.97
N ALA A 255 -19.34 -3.44 20.95
CA ALA A 255 -20.75 -3.66 21.26
C ALA A 255 -21.55 -2.35 21.14
N ARG A 256 -22.84 -2.44 20.84
CA ARG A 256 -23.72 -1.27 20.85
C ARG A 256 -24.04 -0.91 22.31
N ALA A 257 -23.88 0.37 22.66
CA ALA A 257 -24.22 0.89 24.00
C ALA A 257 -25.05 2.17 23.84
N GLY A 258 -26.35 2.05 23.96
CA GLY A 258 -27.29 3.17 23.73
C GLY A 258 -27.12 3.76 22.32
N ALA A 259 -26.81 5.06 22.24
CA ALA A 259 -26.57 5.75 20.99
C ALA A 259 -25.12 5.63 20.48
N GLY A 260 -24.20 5.10 21.32
CA GLY A 260 -22.77 4.91 21.06
C GLY A 260 -22.35 3.45 21.03
N PHE A 261 -21.12 3.20 21.47
CA PHE A 261 -20.48 1.88 21.49
C PHE A 261 -19.68 1.68 22.75
N THR A 262 -19.48 0.42 23.12
CA THR A 262 -18.47 -0.02 24.10
C THR A 262 -17.46 -0.90 23.38
N LEU A 263 -16.17 -0.59 23.53
CA LEU A 263 -15.07 -1.44 23.12
C LEU A 263 -14.62 -2.25 24.32
N ARG A 264 -14.43 -3.58 24.15
CA ARG A 264 -13.81 -4.46 25.14
C ARG A 264 -12.45 -4.92 24.64
N LEU A 265 -11.44 -4.73 25.48
CA LEU A 265 -10.08 -5.17 25.22
C LEU A 265 -9.85 -6.62 25.71
N ALA A 266 -8.78 -7.24 25.26
CA ALA A 266 -8.39 -8.61 25.62
C ALA A 266 -8.07 -8.79 27.12
N ASP A 267 -7.69 -7.74 27.83
CA ASP A 267 -7.47 -7.72 29.28
C ASP A 267 -8.75 -7.50 30.09
N GLY A 268 -9.89 -7.34 29.42
CA GLY A 268 -11.20 -7.10 30.03
C GLY A 268 -11.55 -5.63 30.25
N GLU A 269 -10.63 -4.68 30.01
CA GLU A 269 -10.98 -3.25 30.08
C GLU A 269 -12.04 -2.89 29.04
N THR A 270 -12.90 -1.92 29.39
CA THR A 270 -13.97 -1.45 28.53
C THR A 270 -13.94 0.06 28.36
N PHE A 271 -14.24 0.54 27.16
CA PHE A 271 -14.26 1.96 26.82
C PHE A 271 -15.54 2.34 26.08
N GLU A 272 -16.27 3.30 26.63
CA GLU A 272 -17.44 3.87 25.96
C GLU A 272 -17.04 4.98 24.99
N THR A 273 -17.71 5.04 23.85
CA THR A 273 -17.47 6.02 22.79
C THR A 273 -18.74 6.35 22.02
N ASP A 274 -18.80 7.56 21.43
CA ASP A 274 -19.93 7.98 20.58
C ASP A 274 -19.83 7.42 19.16
N ALA A 275 -18.62 7.13 18.68
CA ALA A 275 -18.36 6.56 17.36
C ALA A 275 -17.06 5.73 17.34
N VAL A 276 -16.98 4.82 16.37
CA VAL A 276 -15.79 3.96 16.15
C VAL A 276 -15.30 4.12 14.73
N ILE A 277 -13.99 4.34 14.57
CA ILE A 277 -13.29 4.20 13.30
C ILE A 277 -12.47 2.89 13.37
N PHE A 278 -12.88 1.91 12.58
CA PHE A 278 -12.19 0.64 12.48
C PHE A 278 -11.13 0.68 11.38
N ASN A 279 -9.87 0.59 11.77
CA ASN A 279 -8.70 0.60 10.86
C ASN A 279 -8.01 -0.77 10.76
N GLY A 280 -8.72 -1.84 11.07
CA GLY A 280 -8.35 -3.20 10.69
C GLY A 280 -8.76 -3.52 9.25
N ASP A 281 -8.59 -4.77 8.81
CA ASP A 281 -9.11 -5.20 7.52
C ASP A 281 -10.64 -5.31 7.58
N ALA A 282 -11.33 -4.79 6.55
CA ALA A 282 -12.80 -4.86 6.46
C ALA A 282 -13.33 -6.30 6.56
N SER A 283 -12.52 -7.30 6.15
CA SER A 283 -12.86 -8.71 6.26
C SER A 283 -13.00 -9.18 7.72
N ALA A 284 -12.28 -8.56 8.67
CA ALA A 284 -12.40 -8.90 10.09
C ALA A 284 -13.79 -8.53 10.64
N LEU A 285 -14.30 -7.36 10.28
CA LEU A 285 -15.67 -6.95 10.59
C LEU A 285 -16.70 -7.86 9.90
N ALA A 286 -16.52 -8.11 8.60
CA ALA A 286 -17.43 -8.92 7.81
C ALA A 286 -17.54 -10.36 8.29
N GLN A 287 -16.47 -10.91 8.90
CA GLN A 287 -16.44 -12.25 9.50
C GLN A 287 -16.87 -12.30 10.97
N GLY A 288 -17.24 -11.13 11.55
CA GLY A 288 -17.73 -11.05 12.94
C GLY A 288 -16.65 -11.21 14.01
N LEU A 289 -15.34 -10.98 13.67
CA LEU A 289 -14.26 -11.10 14.66
C LEU A 289 -14.32 -10.08 15.80
N LEU A 290 -15.12 -9.04 15.65
CA LEU A 290 -15.33 -7.97 16.64
C LEU A 290 -16.75 -7.98 17.23
N GLY A 291 -17.45 -9.10 17.10
CA GLY A 291 -18.84 -9.29 17.52
C GLY A 291 -19.73 -9.69 16.34
N HIS A 292 -20.62 -10.65 16.54
CA HIS A 292 -21.51 -11.19 15.50
C HIS A 292 -22.46 -10.13 14.90
N ASP A 293 -22.82 -9.12 15.66
CA ASP A 293 -23.70 -8.04 15.25
C ASP A 293 -23.16 -7.24 14.04
N TRP A 294 -21.85 -7.33 13.80
CA TRP A 294 -21.15 -6.58 12.74
C TRP A 294 -20.89 -7.39 11.47
N ALA A 295 -21.21 -8.67 11.44
CA ALA A 295 -20.98 -9.55 10.28
C ALA A 295 -21.64 -9.07 8.98
N GLY A 296 -22.66 -8.21 9.06
CA GLY A 296 -23.29 -7.57 7.91
C GLY A 296 -22.92 -6.11 7.69
N ALA A 297 -22.07 -5.51 8.53
CA ALA A 297 -21.75 -4.08 8.50
C ALA A 297 -21.01 -3.66 7.22
N THR A 298 -20.25 -4.58 6.62
CA THR A 298 -19.48 -4.37 5.39
C THR A 298 -19.50 -5.63 4.53
N PRO A 299 -19.33 -5.52 3.19
CA PRO A 299 -19.25 -6.68 2.31
C PRO A 299 -18.04 -7.56 2.63
N ALA A 300 -18.22 -8.88 2.64
CA ALA A 300 -17.13 -9.83 2.76
C ALA A 300 -16.29 -9.91 1.49
N THR A 301 -14.99 -10.16 1.66
CA THR A 301 -14.07 -10.46 0.56
C THR A 301 -13.81 -11.97 0.52
N PRO A 302 -14.37 -12.72 -0.45
CA PRO A 302 -14.11 -14.16 -0.54
C PRO A 302 -12.65 -14.45 -0.88
N PRO A 303 -12.09 -15.61 -0.49
CA PRO A 303 -10.67 -15.95 -0.69
C PRO A 303 -10.18 -15.73 -2.13
N GLN A 304 -10.98 -16.11 -3.13
CA GLN A 304 -10.64 -15.98 -4.57
C GLN A 304 -10.58 -14.53 -5.07
N LYS A 305 -11.05 -13.59 -4.25
CA LYS A 305 -11.02 -12.14 -4.55
C LYS A 305 -10.01 -11.37 -3.68
N ARG A 306 -9.25 -12.07 -2.86
CA ARG A 306 -8.16 -11.45 -2.10
C ARG A 306 -7.07 -10.94 -3.04
N SER A 307 -6.44 -9.86 -2.63
CA SER A 307 -5.22 -9.38 -3.28
C SER A 307 -4.05 -10.33 -3.02
N LEU A 308 -2.96 -10.13 -3.72
CA LEU A 308 -1.72 -10.86 -3.44
C LEU A 308 -1.25 -10.64 -2.00
N SER A 309 -0.58 -11.66 -1.48
CA SER A 309 0.34 -11.62 -0.36
C SER A 309 1.77 -11.45 -0.87
N ALA A 310 2.74 -11.64 0.00
CA ALA A 310 4.16 -11.66 -0.33
C ALA A 310 4.91 -12.63 0.60
N VAL A 311 6.11 -13.02 0.19
CA VAL A 311 7.18 -13.40 1.09
C VAL A 311 8.19 -12.26 1.07
N THR A 312 8.52 -11.74 2.26
CA THR A 312 9.50 -10.66 2.42
C THR A 312 10.63 -11.10 3.32
N TRP A 313 11.84 -10.68 3.00
CA TRP A 313 13.01 -10.85 3.85
C TRP A 313 13.55 -9.49 4.23
N THR A 314 13.78 -9.28 5.53
CA THR A 314 14.42 -8.08 6.07
C THR A 314 15.73 -8.49 6.73
N PHE A 315 16.84 -8.01 6.20
CA PHE A 315 18.17 -8.45 6.61
C PHE A 315 19.21 -7.34 6.42
N ALA A 316 20.41 -7.55 6.95
CA ALA A 316 21.54 -6.67 6.75
C ALA A 316 22.65 -7.44 6.04
N SER A 317 23.15 -6.93 4.90
CA SER A 317 24.23 -7.54 4.14
C SER A 317 25.03 -6.50 3.37
N ARG A 318 26.30 -6.81 3.09
CA ARG A 318 27.04 -6.13 2.03
C ARG A 318 26.57 -6.65 0.68
N THR A 319 26.54 -5.75 -0.31
CA THR A 319 26.13 -6.08 -1.67
C THR A 319 27.24 -5.85 -2.66
N ARG A 320 27.32 -6.70 -3.69
CA ARG A 320 28.33 -6.63 -4.75
C ARG A 320 27.71 -6.87 -6.13
N GLY A 321 28.42 -6.40 -7.16
CA GLY A 321 28.11 -6.63 -8.57
C GLY A 321 27.10 -5.65 -9.12
N PHE A 322 25.84 -5.70 -8.69
CA PHE A 322 24.79 -4.81 -9.17
C PHE A 322 24.80 -3.47 -8.41
N PRO A 323 24.81 -2.32 -9.09
CA PRO A 323 24.80 -1.00 -8.45
C PRO A 323 23.36 -0.67 -7.98
N LEU A 324 23.01 -1.04 -6.76
CA LEU A 324 21.69 -0.74 -6.18
C LEU A 324 21.47 0.76 -6.00
N VAL A 325 20.25 1.20 -6.27
CA VAL A 325 19.67 2.47 -5.77
C VAL A 325 18.64 2.14 -4.68
N ARG A 326 17.89 3.11 -4.20
CA ARG A 326 16.87 2.88 -3.15
C ARG A 326 15.87 1.78 -3.53
N HIS A 327 15.32 1.83 -4.74
CA HIS A 327 14.30 0.90 -5.23
C HIS A 327 14.79 0.15 -6.45
N ASN A 328 14.82 -1.18 -6.39
CA ASN A 328 15.31 -2.03 -7.47
C ASN A 328 14.33 -3.16 -7.76
N VAL A 329 14.16 -3.50 -9.03
CA VAL A 329 13.27 -4.58 -9.49
C VAL A 329 14.02 -5.48 -10.44
N PHE A 330 14.02 -6.76 -10.14
CA PHE A 330 14.67 -7.80 -10.93
C PHE A 330 13.58 -8.69 -11.52
N PHE A 331 13.34 -8.59 -12.82
CA PHE A 331 12.21 -9.22 -13.47
C PHE A 331 12.39 -10.70 -13.76
N ALA A 332 11.32 -11.47 -13.59
CA ALA A 332 11.18 -12.84 -14.08
C ALA A 332 11.33 -12.91 -15.61
N ARG A 333 11.80 -14.05 -16.13
CA ARG A 333 11.89 -14.30 -17.59
C ARG A 333 10.49 -14.44 -18.22
N ASP A 334 9.62 -15.19 -17.56
CA ASP A 334 8.23 -15.38 -17.98
C ASP A 334 7.25 -14.75 -16.97
N TYR A 335 6.90 -13.50 -17.25
CA TYR A 335 6.02 -12.72 -16.37
C TYR A 335 4.59 -13.28 -16.33
N LYS A 336 4.14 -13.95 -17.40
CA LYS A 336 2.82 -14.57 -17.46
C LYS A 336 2.76 -15.84 -16.60
N ALA A 337 3.82 -16.65 -16.62
CA ALA A 337 3.93 -17.85 -15.80
C ALA A 337 3.94 -17.49 -14.29
N GLU A 338 4.59 -16.38 -13.89
CA GLU A 338 4.57 -15.88 -12.52
C GLU A 338 3.13 -15.69 -12.02
N PHE A 339 2.30 -14.94 -12.77
CA PHE A 339 0.91 -14.69 -12.35
C PHE A 339 -0.02 -15.89 -12.53
N ALA A 340 0.31 -16.83 -13.42
CA ALA A 340 -0.43 -18.09 -13.55
C ALA A 340 -0.21 -18.99 -12.31
N ALA A 341 1.02 -19.06 -11.78
CA ALA A 341 1.32 -19.77 -10.53
C ALA A 341 0.57 -19.16 -9.35
N LEU A 342 0.65 -17.82 -9.19
CA LEU A 342 -0.05 -17.10 -8.13
C LEU A 342 -1.58 -17.31 -8.17
N ALA A 343 -2.19 -17.31 -9.36
CA ALA A 343 -3.61 -17.54 -9.53
C ALA A 343 -4.04 -18.98 -9.15
N GLN A 344 -3.11 -19.94 -9.20
CA GLN A 344 -3.31 -21.33 -8.79
C GLN A 344 -2.98 -21.56 -7.29
N GLY A 345 -2.66 -20.51 -6.55
CA GLY A 345 -2.26 -20.60 -5.13
C GLY A 345 -0.88 -21.22 -4.93
N ARG A 346 0.00 -21.21 -5.95
CA ARG A 346 1.35 -21.78 -5.88
C ARG A 346 2.42 -20.68 -5.79
N LEU A 347 3.55 -21.01 -5.17
CA LEU A 347 4.75 -20.18 -5.20
C LEU A 347 5.37 -20.16 -6.61
N ILE A 348 6.14 -19.14 -6.89
CA ILE A 348 6.68 -18.82 -8.20
C ILE A 348 8.02 -19.54 -8.42
N ASP A 349 8.21 -20.12 -9.60
CA ASP A 349 9.45 -20.84 -9.95
C ASP A 349 10.58 -19.89 -10.39
N ASP A 350 10.25 -18.82 -11.13
CA ASP A 350 11.17 -17.75 -11.51
C ASP A 350 10.56 -16.41 -11.11
N PRO A 351 10.81 -15.92 -9.86
CA PRO A 351 10.11 -14.76 -9.33
C PRO A 351 10.70 -13.45 -9.81
N THR A 352 9.83 -12.46 -10.04
CA THR A 352 10.21 -11.05 -9.98
C THR A 352 10.54 -10.71 -8.53
N VAL A 353 11.74 -10.17 -8.29
CA VAL A 353 12.22 -9.78 -6.96
C VAL A 353 12.33 -8.27 -6.87
N TYR A 354 11.68 -7.68 -5.88
CA TYR A 354 11.88 -6.29 -5.51
C TYR A 354 12.89 -6.20 -4.36
N VAL A 355 13.86 -5.28 -4.46
CA VAL A 355 14.83 -5.01 -3.40
C VAL A 355 14.81 -3.52 -3.04
N CYS A 356 14.52 -3.20 -1.78
CA CYS A 356 14.70 -1.88 -1.22
C CYS A 356 16.01 -1.84 -0.41
N ALA A 357 16.98 -1.07 -0.90
CA ALA A 357 18.23 -0.80 -0.19
C ALA A 357 18.07 0.48 0.63
N GLN A 358 17.67 0.32 1.91
CA GLN A 358 17.17 1.42 2.73
C GLN A 358 18.23 2.46 3.13
N ASP A 359 19.50 2.12 2.99
CA ASP A 359 20.61 3.01 3.26
C ASP A 359 21.15 3.72 2.00
N ARG A 360 20.53 3.45 0.81
CA ARG A 360 20.92 4.07 -0.46
C ARG A 360 20.01 5.22 -0.87
N GLY A 361 20.64 6.18 -1.59
CA GLY A 361 19.96 7.24 -2.33
C GLY A 361 20.00 6.96 -3.84
N ASP A 362 20.15 8.04 -4.63
CA ASP A 362 20.18 8.02 -6.09
C ASP A 362 21.59 7.83 -6.69
N ASP A 363 22.64 7.86 -5.85
CA ASP A 363 24.04 7.88 -6.27
C ASP A 363 24.68 6.50 -6.46
N ASP A 364 23.89 5.43 -6.30
CA ASP A 364 24.27 4.00 -6.41
C ASP A 364 25.55 3.58 -5.65
N ARG A 365 26.07 4.43 -4.77
CA ARG A 365 27.27 4.15 -3.99
C ARG A 365 26.99 3.20 -2.84
N PRO A 366 27.77 2.09 -2.72
CA PRO A 366 27.62 1.19 -1.58
C PRO A 366 27.96 1.92 -0.29
N GLN A 367 27.15 1.67 0.74
CA GLN A 367 27.45 2.17 2.08
C GLN A 367 28.59 1.39 2.71
N PRO A 368 29.41 2.01 3.58
CA PRO A 368 30.39 1.29 4.38
C PRO A 368 29.72 0.25 5.29
N GLY A 369 30.01 -1.02 5.10
CA GLY A 369 29.48 -2.11 5.92
C GLY A 369 28.21 -2.77 5.38
N ALA A 370 27.47 -3.45 6.25
CA ALA A 370 26.22 -4.10 5.89
C ALA A 370 25.08 -3.06 5.75
N GLU A 371 24.31 -3.17 4.67
CA GLU A 371 23.20 -2.30 4.34
C GLU A 371 21.89 -2.92 4.81
N ARG A 372 20.91 -2.09 5.21
CA ARG A 372 19.56 -2.54 5.54
C ARG A 372 18.78 -2.81 4.26
N LEU A 373 18.32 -4.05 4.11
CA LEU A 373 17.69 -4.53 2.91
C LEU A 373 16.31 -5.12 3.22
N LEU A 374 15.35 -4.86 2.31
CA LEU A 374 14.10 -5.59 2.22
C LEU A 374 14.03 -6.19 0.82
N ALA A 375 13.96 -7.53 0.73
CA ALA A 375 13.63 -8.22 -0.50
C ALA A 375 12.17 -8.72 -0.44
N LEU A 376 11.48 -8.70 -1.58
CA LEU A 376 10.07 -9.09 -1.68
C LEU A 376 9.82 -9.89 -2.95
N VAL A 377 9.09 -10.99 -2.81
CA VAL A 377 8.48 -11.78 -3.87
C VAL A 377 6.98 -11.86 -3.65
N ASN A 378 6.18 -11.73 -4.70
CA ASN A 378 4.73 -11.91 -4.58
C ASN A 378 4.39 -13.36 -4.18
N ALA A 379 3.34 -13.52 -3.38
CA ALA A 379 2.83 -14.82 -2.95
C ALA A 379 1.30 -14.86 -2.97
N PRO A 380 0.68 -16.05 -3.05
CA PRO A 380 -0.76 -16.17 -2.92
C PRO A 380 -1.22 -15.90 -1.48
N ALA A 381 -2.43 -15.35 -1.32
CA ALA A 381 -3.01 -15.03 0.00
C ALA A 381 -3.70 -16.27 0.62
N ILE A 382 -2.90 -17.25 1.00
CA ILE A 382 -3.31 -18.56 1.56
C ILE A 382 -2.88 -18.76 3.02
N GLY A 383 -2.52 -17.67 3.72
CA GLY A 383 -1.99 -17.76 5.08
C GLY A 383 -2.99 -18.26 6.14
N ASP A 384 -4.28 -18.34 5.82
CA ASP A 384 -5.31 -19.00 6.64
C ASP A 384 -5.35 -20.52 6.46
N GLN A 385 -4.56 -21.08 5.55
CA GLN A 385 -4.36 -22.53 5.38
C GLN A 385 -3.18 -23.07 6.21
N GLY A 386 -2.45 -22.18 6.89
CA GLY A 386 -1.28 -22.49 7.69
C GLY A 386 0.02 -21.91 7.13
N PRO A 387 1.16 -22.14 7.81
CA PRO A 387 2.47 -21.71 7.37
C PRO A 387 2.93 -22.47 6.12
N LEU A 388 3.72 -21.80 5.29
CA LEU A 388 4.40 -22.45 4.16
C LEU A 388 5.36 -23.52 4.69
N PRO A 389 5.47 -24.70 4.04
CA PRO A 389 6.47 -25.69 4.40
C PRO A 389 7.88 -25.07 4.37
N PRO A 390 8.73 -25.33 5.40
CA PRO A 390 10.06 -24.74 5.47
C PRO A 390 10.91 -24.98 4.22
N GLN A 391 10.78 -26.14 3.59
CA GLN A 391 11.50 -26.49 2.35
C GLN A 391 11.03 -25.63 1.16
N GLU A 392 9.73 -25.32 1.05
CA GLU A 392 9.20 -24.45 -0.01
C GLU A 392 9.65 -22.99 0.17
N LEU A 393 9.68 -22.53 1.43
CA LEU A 393 10.16 -21.19 1.75
C LEU A 393 11.67 -21.05 1.46
N ALA A 394 12.47 -22.06 1.80
CA ALA A 394 13.89 -22.12 1.46
C ALA A 394 14.10 -22.16 -0.05
N ALA A 395 13.39 -23.02 -0.76
CA ALA A 395 13.45 -23.10 -2.22
C ALA A 395 13.06 -21.79 -2.91
N LEU A 396 12.08 -21.04 -2.35
CA LEU A 396 11.74 -19.71 -2.87
C LEU A 396 12.87 -18.70 -2.63
N ALA A 397 13.55 -18.75 -1.50
CA ALA A 397 14.71 -17.90 -1.21
C ALA A 397 15.86 -18.20 -2.20
N ASP A 398 16.13 -19.48 -2.47
CA ASP A 398 17.14 -19.91 -3.45
C ASP A 398 16.78 -19.40 -4.87
N ARG A 399 15.53 -19.53 -5.29
CA ARG A 399 15.06 -19.03 -6.60
C ARG A 399 15.17 -17.51 -6.69
N ALA A 400 14.79 -16.79 -5.63
CA ALA A 400 14.97 -15.33 -5.57
C ALA A 400 16.45 -14.95 -5.64
N GLY A 401 17.33 -15.64 -4.90
CA GLY A 401 18.78 -15.46 -4.96
C GLY A 401 19.36 -15.72 -6.34
N ALA A 402 18.92 -16.81 -7.02
CA ALA A 402 19.32 -17.12 -8.38
C ALA A 402 18.88 -16.04 -9.38
N ARG A 403 17.67 -15.47 -9.23
CA ARG A 403 17.19 -14.34 -10.05
C ARG A 403 18.06 -13.10 -9.87
N LEU A 404 18.40 -12.76 -8.64
CA LEU A 404 19.26 -11.62 -8.33
C LEU A 404 20.66 -11.81 -8.88
N ALA A 405 21.22 -13.00 -8.72
CA ALA A 405 22.56 -13.36 -9.25
C ALA A 405 22.61 -13.31 -10.78
N ALA A 406 21.54 -13.75 -11.48
CA ALA A 406 21.43 -13.66 -12.94
C ALA A 406 21.45 -12.21 -13.45
N CYS A 407 21.07 -11.23 -12.60
CA CYS A 407 21.17 -9.80 -12.85
C CYS A 407 22.44 -9.16 -12.24
N GLY A 408 23.37 -9.97 -11.71
CA GLY A 408 24.63 -9.51 -11.16
C GLY A 408 24.63 -9.09 -9.69
N LEU A 409 23.50 -9.20 -8.94
CA LEU A 409 23.46 -8.85 -7.53
C LEU A 409 23.82 -10.04 -6.65
N VAL A 410 24.82 -9.84 -5.79
CA VAL A 410 25.28 -10.84 -4.81
C VAL A 410 25.27 -10.23 -3.41
N PHE A 411 24.77 -10.99 -2.44
CA PHE A 411 24.84 -10.68 -1.01
C PHE A 411 25.98 -11.46 -0.37
N ASP A 412 26.80 -10.81 0.49
CA ASP A 412 27.82 -11.50 1.29
C ASP A 412 27.15 -12.40 2.34
N ASP A 413 26.08 -11.90 2.95
CA ASP A 413 25.24 -12.59 3.93
C ASP A 413 23.81 -12.68 3.38
N PRO A 414 23.45 -13.73 2.61
CA PRO A 414 22.11 -13.87 2.05
C PRO A 414 21.07 -14.08 3.14
N PRO A 415 19.80 -13.66 2.90
CA PRO A 415 18.74 -13.81 3.91
C PRO A 415 18.44 -15.28 4.19
N THR A 416 18.18 -15.57 5.45
CA THR A 416 17.74 -16.89 5.93
C THR A 416 16.25 -16.90 6.21
N MET A 417 15.69 -18.06 6.57
CA MET A 417 14.30 -18.21 6.98
C MET A 417 13.93 -17.34 8.19
N ALA A 418 14.90 -17.09 9.11
CA ALA A 418 14.68 -16.21 10.26
C ALA A 418 14.36 -14.75 9.90
N HIS A 419 14.73 -14.34 8.70
CA HIS A 419 14.46 -12.99 8.18
C HIS A 419 13.15 -12.91 7.38
N ALA A 420 12.47 -14.04 7.15
CA ALA A 420 11.27 -14.12 6.34
C ALA A 420 10.01 -13.68 7.10
N THR A 421 9.11 -13.02 6.40
CA THR A 421 7.69 -12.89 6.77
C THR A 421 6.88 -13.44 5.62
N GLU A 422 6.05 -14.44 5.85
CA GLU A 422 5.29 -15.19 4.86
C GLU A 422 3.77 -15.03 5.06
N PRO A 423 2.91 -15.52 4.14
CA PRO A 423 1.47 -15.24 4.18
C PRO A 423 0.76 -15.59 5.49
N SER A 424 1.13 -16.66 6.20
CA SER A 424 0.50 -17.00 7.49
C SER A 424 0.85 -16.00 8.59
N MET A 425 2.09 -15.51 8.58
CA MET A 425 2.53 -14.46 9.50
C MET A 425 1.80 -13.14 9.20
N PHE A 426 1.59 -12.79 7.94
CA PHE A 426 0.77 -11.64 7.58
C PHE A 426 -0.70 -11.84 7.98
N HIS A 427 -1.24 -13.06 7.87
CA HIS A 427 -2.58 -13.36 8.36
C HIS A 427 -2.69 -13.21 9.88
N ALA A 428 -1.69 -13.65 10.62
CA ALA A 428 -1.62 -13.46 12.08
C ALA A 428 -1.51 -11.98 12.45
N LEU A 429 -0.71 -11.19 11.72
CA LEU A 429 -0.59 -9.75 11.92
C LEU A 429 -1.86 -8.99 11.52
N PHE A 430 -2.57 -9.41 10.48
CA PHE A 430 -3.76 -8.76 9.91
C PHE A 430 -4.87 -9.80 9.71
N PRO A 431 -5.65 -10.12 10.76
CA PRO A 431 -6.61 -11.23 10.75
C PRO A 431 -7.66 -11.13 9.65
N ALA A 432 -8.22 -12.27 9.29
CA ALA A 432 -9.27 -12.45 8.28
C ALA A 432 -8.83 -12.18 6.84
N THR A 433 -7.52 -11.95 6.59
CA THR A 433 -7.01 -11.59 5.26
C THR A 433 -6.48 -12.77 4.45
N GLY A 434 -6.16 -13.91 5.08
CA GLY A 434 -5.35 -14.97 4.46
C GLY A 434 -3.94 -14.48 4.08
N GLY A 435 -3.47 -13.39 4.70
CA GLY A 435 -2.20 -12.74 4.38
C GLY A 435 -2.28 -11.74 3.22
N ALA A 436 -3.44 -11.46 2.66
CA ALA A 436 -3.61 -10.43 1.63
C ALA A 436 -3.18 -9.05 2.15
N LEU A 437 -2.28 -8.39 1.42
CA LEU A 437 -1.69 -7.12 1.88
C LEU A 437 -2.51 -5.89 1.48
N TYR A 438 -3.40 -6.02 0.48
CA TYR A 438 -4.09 -4.91 -0.15
C TYR A 438 -5.63 -5.04 -0.12
N GLY A 439 -6.15 -5.94 0.72
CA GLY A 439 -7.58 -6.26 0.81
C GLY A 439 -8.08 -6.98 -0.44
N ARG A 440 -9.12 -6.48 -1.10
CA ARG A 440 -9.68 -7.06 -2.33
C ARG A 440 -8.81 -6.75 -3.55
N ALA A 441 -8.56 -7.75 -4.41
CA ALA A 441 -7.87 -7.58 -5.69
C ALA A 441 -8.68 -6.69 -6.66
N SER A 442 -7.98 -5.85 -7.41
CA SER A 442 -8.56 -4.98 -8.44
C SER A 442 -8.61 -5.71 -9.79
N HIS A 443 -9.30 -6.85 -9.85
CA HIS A 443 -9.47 -7.64 -11.07
C HIS A 443 -10.80 -7.31 -11.75
N GLY A 444 -10.74 -6.92 -13.04
CA GLY A 444 -11.87 -6.45 -13.83
C GLY A 444 -12.29 -5.00 -13.49
N TRP A 445 -13.00 -4.37 -14.42
CA TRP A 445 -13.37 -2.96 -14.36
C TRP A 445 -14.24 -2.56 -13.14
N ARG A 446 -15.05 -3.49 -12.63
CA ARG A 446 -15.92 -3.26 -11.46
C ARG A 446 -15.20 -3.32 -10.13
N ALA A 447 -14.00 -3.89 -10.07
CA ALA A 447 -13.35 -4.21 -8.80
C ALA A 447 -13.09 -2.97 -7.93
N SER A 448 -12.72 -1.84 -8.53
CA SER A 448 -12.52 -0.57 -7.81
C SER A 448 -13.79 -0.05 -7.13
N PHE A 449 -14.97 -0.38 -7.68
CA PHE A 449 -16.27 0.00 -7.10
C PHE A 449 -16.80 -1.01 -6.07
N GLN A 450 -16.11 -2.10 -5.84
CA GLN A 450 -16.51 -3.16 -4.90
C GLN A 450 -15.80 -3.09 -3.55
N ARG A 451 -14.87 -2.15 -3.37
CA ARG A 451 -14.29 -1.88 -2.06
C ARG A 451 -15.34 -1.20 -1.17
N PRO A 452 -15.42 -1.56 0.11
CA PRO A 452 -16.35 -0.88 1.01
C PRO A 452 -15.99 0.60 1.14
N GLY A 453 -17.00 1.47 1.17
CA GLY A 453 -16.84 2.87 1.50
C GLY A 453 -16.47 3.07 2.98
N VAL A 454 -16.12 4.28 3.37
CA VAL A 454 -15.78 4.59 4.77
C VAL A 454 -16.96 4.48 5.72
N ARG A 455 -18.20 4.75 5.29
CA ARG A 455 -19.40 4.49 6.08
C ARG A 455 -19.79 3.03 5.96
N THR A 456 -19.98 2.37 7.10
CA THR A 456 -20.60 1.04 7.15
C THR A 456 -22.11 1.15 7.10
N ARG A 457 -22.79 -0.01 7.09
CA ARG A 457 -24.27 -0.05 7.27
C ARG A 457 -24.70 0.31 8.70
N VAL A 458 -23.76 0.40 9.63
CA VAL A 458 -24.00 0.70 11.04
C VAL A 458 -23.67 2.17 11.32
N LYS A 459 -24.69 2.96 11.68
CA LYS A 459 -24.49 4.38 12.00
C LYS A 459 -23.52 4.55 13.17
N GLY A 460 -22.46 5.37 12.99
CA GLY A 460 -21.43 5.65 13.97
C GLY A 460 -20.24 4.68 13.91
N LEU A 461 -20.27 3.67 13.03
CA LEU A 461 -19.14 2.76 12.76
C LEU A 461 -18.60 3.03 11.36
N TYR A 462 -17.33 3.41 11.27
CA TYR A 462 -16.64 3.79 10.03
C TYR A 462 -15.45 2.88 9.76
N LEU A 463 -15.09 2.74 8.49
CA LEU A 463 -13.89 2.02 8.04
C LEU A 463 -12.79 3.00 7.66
N ALA A 464 -11.55 2.65 7.96
CA ALA A 464 -10.36 3.32 7.45
C ALA A 464 -9.30 2.28 7.07
N GLY A 465 -8.33 2.66 6.22
CA GLY A 465 -7.21 1.81 5.83
C GLY A 465 -7.30 1.25 4.42
N GLY A 466 -6.29 0.46 4.03
CA GLY A 466 -6.08 0.02 2.65
C GLY A 466 -7.09 -1.00 2.12
N SER A 467 -7.92 -1.62 2.95
CA SER A 467 -9.02 -2.51 2.51
C SER A 467 -10.33 -1.75 2.24
N ALA A 468 -10.46 -0.53 2.76
CA ALA A 468 -11.55 0.39 2.47
C ALA A 468 -11.26 1.26 1.22
N HIS A 469 -12.27 1.97 0.71
CA HIS A 469 -12.11 2.98 -0.33
C HIS A 469 -11.22 4.15 0.17
N PRO A 470 -10.34 4.74 -0.65
CA PRO A 470 -10.14 4.49 -2.09
C PRO A 470 -9.28 3.26 -2.42
N GLY A 471 -8.62 2.65 -1.46
CA GLY A 471 -7.91 1.41 -1.66
C GLY A 471 -6.54 1.33 -1.00
N ALA A 472 -5.68 0.48 -1.56
CA ALA A 472 -4.37 0.18 -1.03
C ALA A 472 -3.32 1.25 -1.39
N GLY A 473 -2.26 1.30 -0.59
CA GLY A 473 -1.18 2.28 -0.65
C GLY A 473 -1.23 3.26 0.52
N VAL A 474 -0.06 3.73 0.94
CA VAL A 474 0.07 4.62 2.12
C VAL A 474 -0.81 5.87 1.97
N PRO A 475 -0.75 6.63 0.86
CA PRO A 475 -1.58 7.82 0.70
C PRO A 475 -3.08 7.49 0.56
N MET A 476 -3.43 6.36 -0.05
CA MET A 476 -4.84 5.95 -0.17
C MET A 476 -5.42 5.56 1.19
N ALA A 477 -4.66 4.85 2.02
CA ALA A 477 -5.06 4.54 3.39
C ALA A 477 -5.20 5.82 4.25
N ALA A 478 -4.32 6.79 4.06
CA ALA A 478 -4.43 8.11 4.70
C ALA A 478 -5.72 8.85 4.27
N LEU A 479 -6.02 8.90 2.97
CA LEU A 479 -7.25 9.49 2.44
C LEU A 479 -8.50 8.81 3.00
N SER A 480 -8.51 7.48 3.15
CA SER A 480 -9.65 6.77 3.75
C SER A 480 -9.84 7.16 5.22
N GLY A 481 -8.74 7.33 5.98
CA GLY A 481 -8.79 7.81 7.36
C GLY A 481 -9.31 9.24 7.48
N TRP A 482 -8.86 10.13 6.60
CA TRP A 482 -9.35 11.50 6.52
C TRP A 482 -10.84 11.54 6.19
N ALA A 483 -11.28 10.77 5.20
CA ALA A 483 -12.68 10.66 4.83
C ALA A 483 -13.54 10.10 5.98
N ALA A 484 -13.06 9.09 6.71
CA ALA A 484 -13.72 8.52 7.88
C ALA A 484 -13.87 9.56 9.01
N ALA A 485 -12.81 10.32 9.30
CA ALA A 485 -12.85 11.42 10.26
C ALA A 485 -13.88 12.49 9.86
N THR A 486 -13.88 12.92 8.61
CA THR A 486 -14.82 13.91 8.08
C THR A 486 -16.27 13.42 8.19
N CYS A 487 -16.52 12.15 7.84
CA CYS A 487 -17.84 11.55 7.98
C CYS A 487 -18.28 11.46 9.45
N ALA A 488 -17.39 11.06 10.36
CA ALA A 488 -17.69 10.97 11.79
C ALA A 488 -18.02 12.36 12.38
N MET A 489 -17.22 13.37 12.05
CA MET A 489 -17.50 14.77 12.48
C MET A 489 -18.86 15.24 12.01
N ALA A 490 -19.18 15.10 10.72
CA ALA A 490 -20.46 15.53 10.17
C ALA A 490 -21.65 14.83 10.85
N ASP A 491 -21.55 13.52 11.07
CA ASP A 491 -22.63 12.72 11.67
C ASP A 491 -22.81 12.98 13.19
N LEU A 492 -21.76 13.40 13.90
CA LEU A 492 -21.79 13.71 15.33
C LEU A 492 -22.21 15.17 15.61
N THR A 493 -21.90 16.10 14.71
CA THR A 493 -22.30 17.53 14.85
C THR A 493 -23.74 17.79 14.39
N SER A 494 -24.32 16.91 13.59
CA SER A 494 -25.69 16.97 13.13
C SER A 494 -26.73 16.40 14.15
N ARG A 495 -26.25 15.91 15.29
CA ARG A 495 -27.03 15.42 16.43
C ARG A 495 -27.06 16.45 17.56
#